data_a6b08a6c4db6481f7a0c8dc9a6fdcdd1
#
_entry.id   a6b08a6c4db6481f7a0c8dc9a6fdcdd1
#
_cell.length_a   1.000
_cell.length_b   1.000
_cell.length_c   1.000
_cell.angle_alpha   90.00
_cell.angle_beta   90.00
_cell.angle_gamma   90.00
#
_symmetry.space_group_name_H-M   'P 1'
#
loop_
_entity.id
_entity.type
_entity.pdbx_description
1 polymer ?
#
loop_
_entity_poly.entity_id
_entity_poly.type
_entity_poly.pdbx_seq_one_letter_code
_entity_poly.pdbx_strand_id
1 'polypeptide(L)'
;MLDIQGKYNTAKVFTDNIDNAAYSQILNMMCQIWAKDSSVRIMPDVHAGKGCTVGTTMTITNKVVPNLVGVDIGCGMLVAKLKNKFIEFGKLDKVIKEKIPSGKEHRQYKHRYAKDFSLDDLIADVRGEELLSIGSLGGGNHFIEVDKDDEGKFYVVIHSGSRHLGVAVCEYWQNIAIKDCAKLTDERGAIVAQYKNQGKTDAEIKQLLKDYDYFSVPKELSYLTGEHLEGYLHDMEIVQGFAAQNRAAMLDVIVKEMGFKVTEQFETIHNYIDLKNMILRKGSISAQEGERVIIPMNMKDGSLICVGKGNPDWNYSAPHGAGRLMTRADAKNSISMKDYKEAMKGIYTTCVSFATVDESPMAYKPMEEIISLIEPTVTIEKIIKPVYNFKAAF
;
A
#
# COMPACT_ATOMS: atom_id res chain seq x y z
N MET A 1 0.77 -22.91 -3.27
CA MET A 1 1.59 -22.03 -4.12
C MET A 1 1.21 -22.23 -5.57
N LEU A 2 1.14 -21.17 -6.34
CA LEU A 2 0.64 -21.16 -7.71
C LEU A 2 1.58 -20.31 -8.58
N ASP A 3 1.86 -20.75 -9.82
CA ASP A 3 2.57 -19.97 -10.82
C ASP A 3 1.58 -19.48 -11.87
N ILE A 4 1.61 -18.16 -12.14
CA ILE A 4 0.76 -17.53 -13.17
C ILE A 4 1.69 -17.08 -14.30
N GLN A 5 1.66 -17.83 -15.40
CA GLN A 5 2.48 -17.58 -16.57
C GLN A 5 1.76 -16.68 -17.58
N GLY A 6 2.34 -15.54 -17.90
CA GLY A 6 1.95 -14.68 -19.01
C GLY A 6 2.87 -14.82 -20.21
N LYS A 7 2.77 -13.85 -21.14
CA LYS A 7 3.58 -13.82 -22.36
C LYS A 7 5.06 -13.57 -22.10
N TYR A 8 5.40 -12.71 -21.13
CA TYR A 8 6.77 -12.22 -20.91
C TYR A 8 7.39 -12.71 -19.61
N ASN A 9 6.58 -13.06 -18.60
CA ASN A 9 7.09 -13.48 -17.32
C ASN A 9 6.11 -14.41 -16.60
N THR A 10 6.55 -14.98 -15.48
CA THR A 10 5.76 -15.80 -14.56
C THR A 10 5.79 -15.17 -13.18
N ALA A 11 4.63 -14.94 -12.57
CA ALA A 11 4.51 -14.52 -11.18
C ALA A 11 4.39 -15.75 -10.27
N LYS A 12 5.18 -15.79 -9.18
CA LYS A 12 5.05 -16.80 -8.12
C LYS A 12 4.08 -16.29 -7.06
N VAL A 13 3.01 -17.03 -6.81
CA VAL A 13 1.94 -16.65 -5.86
C VAL A 13 2.02 -17.54 -4.63
N PHE A 14 2.12 -16.96 -3.44
CA PHE A 14 2.33 -17.68 -2.17
C PHE A 14 1.02 -18.08 -1.48
N THR A 15 -0.05 -18.21 -2.23
CA THR A 15 -1.34 -18.76 -1.79
C THR A 15 -2.03 -19.48 -2.95
N ASP A 16 -2.99 -20.33 -2.66
CA ASP A 16 -3.95 -20.90 -3.61
C ASP A 16 -5.34 -20.25 -3.47
N ASN A 17 -5.54 -19.44 -2.43
CA ASN A 17 -6.77 -18.68 -2.19
C ASN A 17 -6.71 -17.31 -2.88
N ILE A 18 -7.01 -17.29 -4.18
CA ILE A 18 -6.99 -16.10 -5.04
C ILE A 18 -8.32 -15.98 -5.80
N ASP A 19 -8.89 -14.78 -5.82
CA ASP A 19 -10.08 -14.49 -6.61
C ASP A 19 -9.78 -14.31 -8.11
N ASN A 20 -10.80 -14.50 -8.96
CA ASN A 20 -10.66 -14.44 -10.42
C ASN A 20 -10.20 -13.06 -10.92
N ALA A 21 -10.56 -11.98 -10.23
CA ALA A 21 -10.18 -10.63 -10.63
C ALA A 21 -8.69 -10.39 -10.35
N ALA A 22 -8.20 -10.81 -9.18
CA ALA A 22 -6.78 -10.77 -8.85
C ALA A 22 -5.96 -11.65 -9.80
N TYR A 23 -6.41 -12.89 -10.09
CA TYR A 23 -5.76 -13.76 -11.07
C TYR A 23 -5.62 -13.08 -12.43
N SER A 24 -6.72 -12.50 -12.95
CA SER A 24 -6.72 -11.80 -14.24
C SER A 24 -5.80 -10.59 -14.26
N GLN A 25 -5.72 -9.84 -13.15
CA GLN A 25 -4.78 -8.71 -13.04
C GLN A 25 -3.32 -9.17 -13.07
N ILE A 26 -2.97 -10.25 -12.37
CA ILE A 26 -1.60 -10.81 -12.38
C ILE A 26 -1.25 -11.31 -13.79
N LEU A 27 -2.14 -12.06 -14.43
CA LEU A 27 -1.93 -12.55 -15.79
C LEU A 27 -1.69 -11.39 -16.77
N ASN A 28 -2.49 -10.31 -16.66
CA ASN A 28 -2.33 -9.13 -17.49
C ASN A 28 -0.96 -8.45 -17.26
N MET A 29 -0.50 -8.34 -16.01
CA MET A 29 0.84 -7.84 -15.67
C MET A 29 1.94 -8.71 -16.31
N MET A 30 1.83 -10.04 -16.22
CA MET A 30 2.82 -10.97 -16.77
C MET A 30 2.83 -10.99 -18.31
N CYS A 31 1.80 -10.43 -18.94
CA CYS A 31 1.72 -10.20 -20.39
C CYS A 31 2.30 -8.85 -20.82
N GLN A 32 2.89 -8.04 -19.93
CA GLN A 32 3.50 -6.76 -20.27
C GLN A 32 5.02 -6.89 -20.43
N ILE A 33 5.58 -6.16 -21.41
CA ILE A 33 7.01 -6.18 -21.70
C ILE A 33 7.89 -5.70 -20.55
N TRP A 34 7.40 -4.76 -19.74
CA TRP A 34 8.14 -4.25 -18.59
C TRP A 34 8.34 -5.28 -17.47
N ALA A 35 7.55 -6.35 -17.45
CA ALA A 35 7.68 -7.41 -16.47
C ALA A 35 8.79 -8.44 -16.82
N LYS A 36 9.31 -8.43 -18.06
CA LYS A 36 10.16 -9.49 -18.63
C LYS A 36 11.37 -9.87 -17.77
N ASP A 37 12.06 -8.89 -17.21
CA ASP A 37 13.30 -9.11 -16.47
C ASP A 37 13.12 -8.91 -14.95
N SER A 38 11.87 -8.93 -14.47
CA SER A 38 11.52 -8.70 -13.07
C SER A 38 11.24 -10.01 -12.33
N SER A 39 11.69 -10.11 -11.09
CA SER A 39 11.24 -11.14 -10.17
C SER A 39 9.90 -10.71 -9.57
N VAL A 40 8.78 -11.28 -10.00
CA VAL A 40 7.44 -10.93 -9.53
C VAL A 40 6.96 -11.95 -8.52
N ARG A 41 6.58 -11.46 -7.34
CA ARG A 41 6.09 -12.27 -6.21
C ARG A 41 4.78 -11.70 -5.70
N ILE A 42 3.85 -12.58 -5.41
CA ILE A 42 2.50 -12.21 -4.94
C ILE A 42 2.29 -12.80 -3.56
N MET A 43 2.02 -11.93 -2.61
CA MET A 43 1.89 -12.26 -1.19
C MET A 43 0.57 -12.99 -0.88
N PRO A 44 0.50 -13.72 0.27
CA PRO A 44 -0.71 -14.47 0.67
C PRO A 44 -1.98 -13.63 0.84
N ASP A 45 -1.84 -12.35 1.17
CA ASP A 45 -2.93 -11.40 1.36
C ASP A 45 -3.46 -10.79 0.04
N VAL A 46 -3.07 -11.36 -1.10
CA VAL A 46 -3.44 -10.88 -2.44
C VAL A 46 -4.94 -10.70 -2.60
N HIS A 47 -5.31 -9.58 -3.20
CA HIS A 47 -6.67 -9.28 -3.67
C HIS A 47 -6.64 -8.28 -4.82
N ALA A 48 -7.75 -8.18 -5.56
CA ALA A 48 -7.84 -7.22 -6.66
C ALA A 48 -7.71 -5.78 -6.17
N GLY A 49 -6.94 -4.98 -6.90
CA GLY A 49 -6.71 -3.56 -6.61
C GLY A 49 -7.01 -2.66 -7.81
N LYS A 50 -6.88 -1.34 -7.64
CA LYS A 50 -7.01 -0.39 -8.75
C LYS A 50 -5.77 -0.48 -9.65
N GLY A 51 -5.96 -0.94 -10.88
CA GLY A 51 -4.90 -1.08 -11.89
C GLY A 51 -4.08 -2.35 -11.79
N CYS A 52 -3.76 -2.83 -10.60
CA CYS A 52 -3.07 -4.10 -10.37
C CYS A 52 -3.38 -4.64 -8.97
N THR A 53 -2.98 -5.88 -8.71
CA THR A 53 -3.20 -6.54 -7.41
C THR A 53 -2.46 -5.86 -6.27
N VAL A 54 -3.11 -5.80 -5.12
CA VAL A 54 -2.49 -5.57 -3.81
C VAL A 54 -1.84 -6.88 -3.35
N GLY A 55 -0.74 -6.82 -2.62
CA GLY A 55 0.08 -7.98 -2.27
C GLY A 55 1.18 -8.27 -3.31
N THR A 56 1.54 -7.28 -4.14
CA THR A 56 2.56 -7.44 -5.20
C THR A 56 3.91 -6.90 -4.74
N THR A 57 4.97 -7.66 -5.00
CA THR A 57 6.36 -7.17 -4.96
C THR A 57 7.10 -7.60 -6.22
N MET A 58 7.95 -6.71 -6.75
CA MET A 58 8.75 -7.01 -7.93
C MET A 58 10.06 -6.24 -7.95
N THR A 59 11.09 -6.86 -8.52
CA THR A 59 12.35 -6.14 -8.80
C THR A 59 12.15 -5.19 -9.97
N ILE A 60 12.80 -4.02 -9.91
CA ILE A 60 12.79 -3.00 -10.97
C ILE A 60 14.15 -2.96 -11.63
N THR A 61 14.16 -2.84 -12.95
CA THR A 61 15.35 -2.61 -13.75
C THR A 61 15.37 -1.18 -14.30
N ASN A 62 14.77 -0.99 -15.46
CA ASN A 62 14.75 0.29 -16.20
C ASN A 62 13.34 0.76 -16.57
N LYS A 63 12.31 0.16 -15.99
CA LYS A 63 10.90 0.49 -16.22
C LYS A 63 10.12 0.46 -14.93
N VAL A 64 9.23 1.43 -14.74
CA VAL A 64 8.30 1.43 -13.61
C VAL A 64 6.92 1.89 -14.06
N VAL A 65 5.90 1.26 -13.51
CA VAL A 65 4.50 1.67 -13.66
C VAL A 65 4.09 2.39 -12.36
N PRO A 66 3.80 3.69 -12.36
CA PRO A 66 3.42 4.40 -11.12
C PRO A 66 2.21 3.78 -10.40
N ASN A 67 1.22 3.31 -11.13
CA ASN A 67 0.06 2.61 -10.58
C ASN A 67 0.41 1.31 -9.83
N LEU A 68 1.58 0.69 -10.11
CA LEU A 68 2.05 -0.48 -9.37
C LEU A 68 2.60 -0.14 -7.98
N VAL A 69 2.93 1.11 -7.70
CA VAL A 69 3.14 1.61 -6.34
C VAL A 69 1.80 1.98 -5.72
N GLY A 70 0.94 2.62 -6.52
CA GLY A 70 -0.40 3.05 -6.14
C GLY A 70 -0.43 4.52 -5.73
N VAL A 71 -1.66 5.01 -5.50
CA VAL A 71 -1.92 6.43 -5.23
C VAL A 71 -1.59 6.86 -3.79
N ASP A 72 -1.54 5.93 -2.85
CA ASP A 72 -1.17 6.23 -1.45
C ASP A 72 0.30 5.83 -1.21
N ILE A 73 1.20 6.57 -1.86
CA ILE A 73 2.65 6.37 -1.78
C ILE A 73 3.10 6.52 -0.32
N GLY A 74 3.91 5.58 0.18
CA GLY A 74 4.42 5.62 1.54
C GLY A 74 3.36 5.30 2.62
N CYS A 75 2.17 4.79 2.22
CA CYS A 75 1.21 4.27 3.18
C CYS A 75 1.87 3.19 4.04
N GLY A 76 1.58 3.21 5.34
CA GLY A 76 2.22 2.32 6.27
C GLY A 76 1.76 2.54 7.71
N MET A 77 2.41 1.86 8.62
CA MET A 77 2.08 1.87 10.03
C MET A 77 3.25 2.34 10.88
N LEU A 78 2.93 3.23 11.82
CA LEU A 78 3.82 3.61 12.91
C LEU A 78 3.34 2.90 14.19
N VAL A 79 4.24 2.16 14.82
CA VAL A 79 3.99 1.44 16.08
C VAL A 79 4.79 2.10 17.19
N ALA A 80 4.11 2.43 18.30
CA ALA A 80 4.73 3.02 19.48
C ALA A 80 4.37 2.22 20.74
N LYS A 81 5.34 1.56 21.36
CA LYS A 81 5.19 0.84 22.64
C LYS A 81 5.17 1.83 23.79
N LEU A 82 4.21 1.67 24.69
CA LEU A 82 3.99 2.56 25.81
C LEU A 82 4.51 2.00 27.14
N LYS A 83 5.03 2.88 27.99
CA LYS A 83 5.33 2.57 29.40
C LYS A 83 4.07 2.62 30.29
N ASN A 84 3.02 3.27 29.82
CA ASN A 84 1.77 3.46 30.55
C ASN A 84 1.09 2.12 30.86
N LYS A 85 0.54 1.98 32.08
CA LYS A 85 -0.16 0.76 32.52
C LYS A 85 -1.68 0.89 32.42
N PHE A 86 -2.18 2.08 32.15
CA PHE A 86 -3.61 2.41 32.03
C PHE A 86 -3.81 3.48 30.96
N ILE A 87 -4.91 3.37 30.23
CA ILE A 87 -5.33 4.31 29.19
C ILE A 87 -6.82 4.59 29.38
N GLU A 88 -7.17 5.87 29.44
CA GLU A 88 -8.56 6.32 29.45
C GLU A 88 -9.05 6.46 28.00
N PHE A 89 -9.72 5.42 27.49
CA PHE A 89 -10.13 5.35 26.09
C PHE A 89 -11.13 6.44 25.68
N GLY A 90 -12.04 6.84 26.59
CA GLY A 90 -12.97 7.93 26.33
C GLY A 90 -12.26 9.27 26.08
N LYS A 91 -11.20 9.57 26.87
CA LYS A 91 -10.35 10.74 26.65
C LYS A 91 -9.56 10.63 25.34
N LEU A 92 -9.00 9.46 25.06
CA LEU A 92 -8.26 9.20 23.81
C LEU A 92 -9.15 9.41 22.58
N ASP A 93 -10.37 8.86 22.59
CA ASP A 93 -11.33 9.00 21.50
C ASP A 93 -11.70 10.47 21.24
N LYS A 94 -11.90 11.23 22.31
CA LYS A 94 -12.15 12.67 22.24
C LYS A 94 -10.95 13.42 21.65
N VAL A 95 -9.74 13.14 22.12
CA VAL A 95 -8.51 13.75 21.61
C VAL A 95 -8.34 13.49 20.10
N ILE A 96 -8.54 12.23 19.67
CA ILE A 96 -8.41 11.88 18.25
C ILE A 96 -9.44 12.64 17.43
N LYS A 97 -10.72 12.65 17.83
CA LYS A 97 -11.80 13.33 17.10
C LYS A 97 -11.62 14.85 17.00
N GLU A 98 -11.11 15.47 18.06
CA GLU A 98 -10.98 16.94 18.12
C GLU A 98 -9.67 17.45 17.50
N LYS A 99 -8.60 16.67 17.52
CA LYS A 99 -7.24 17.15 17.20
C LYS A 99 -6.59 16.48 16.00
N ILE A 100 -7.13 15.38 15.50
CA ILE A 100 -6.63 14.68 14.33
C ILE A 100 -7.71 14.69 13.24
N PRO A 101 -7.59 15.59 12.24
CA PRO A 101 -8.53 15.61 11.11
C PRO A 101 -8.60 14.24 10.43
N SER A 102 -9.78 13.84 9.97
CA SER A 102 -9.99 12.54 9.34
C SER A 102 -10.82 12.68 8.05
N GLY A 103 -10.89 11.60 7.26
CA GLY A 103 -11.57 11.65 5.97
C GLY A 103 -10.87 12.60 5.00
N LYS A 104 -11.61 13.56 4.48
CA LYS A 104 -11.10 14.61 3.56
C LYS A 104 -10.58 15.85 4.29
N GLU A 105 -10.75 15.92 5.59
CA GLU A 105 -10.36 17.08 6.38
C GLU A 105 -8.82 17.18 6.50
N HIS A 106 -8.35 18.40 6.68
CA HIS A 106 -6.97 18.75 6.97
C HIS A 106 -6.93 19.81 8.08
N ARG A 107 -5.73 20.14 8.57
CA ARG A 107 -5.52 21.15 9.59
C ARG A 107 -5.75 22.55 9.04
N GLN A 108 -6.15 23.47 9.90
CA GLN A 108 -6.21 24.90 9.57
C GLN A 108 -4.81 25.55 9.55
N TYR A 109 -3.87 25.00 10.31
CA TYR A 109 -2.49 25.47 10.42
C TYR A 109 -1.52 24.31 10.29
N LYS A 110 -0.36 24.56 9.68
CA LYS A 110 0.72 23.57 9.55
C LYS A 110 1.14 23.04 10.92
N HIS A 111 1.19 21.72 11.05
CA HIS A 111 1.79 21.06 12.20
C HIS A 111 3.29 21.35 12.26
N ARG A 112 3.94 21.28 13.44
CA ARG A 112 5.37 21.52 13.59
C ARG A 112 6.23 20.64 12.68
N TYR A 113 5.82 19.39 12.43
CA TYR A 113 6.48 18.48 11.51
C TYR A 113 6.38 18.88 10.04
N ALA A 114 5.48 19.79 9.69
CA ALA A 114 5.35 20.35 8.35
C ALA A 114 6.18 21.61 8.14
N LYS A 115 6.76 22.19 9.18
CA LYS A 115 7.49 23.48 9.07
C LYS A 115 8.82 23.31 8.35
N ASP A 116 9.48 22.19 8.61
CA ASP A 116 10.82 21.88 8.06
C ASP A 116 10.72 20.93 6.85
N PHE A 117 9.50 20.68 6.34
CA PHE A 117 9.27 19.84 5.18
C PHE A 117 8.93 20.72 3.97
N SER A 118 9.76 20.64 2.91
CA SER A 118 9.53 21.36 1.66
C SER A 118 8.91 20.44 0.60
N LEU A 119 8.07 21.01 -0.25
CA LEU A 119 7.58 20.40 -1.47
C LEU A 119 8.18 21.07 -2.72
N ASP A 120 9.09 22.04 -2.54
CA ASP A 120 9.65 22.84 -3.63
C ASP A 120 10.55 22.02 -4.57
N ASP A 121 11.06 20.87 -4.09
CA ASP A 121 11.90 19.97 -4.87
C ASP A 121 11.07 18.95 -5.70
N LEU A 122 9.73 18.92 -5.55
CA LEU A 122 8.88 18.05 -6.37
C LEU A 122 8.87 18.52 -7.83
N ILE A 123 8.99 17.55 -8.73
CA ILE A 123 8.83 17.75 -10.18
C ILE A 123 7.34 17.81 -10.55
N ALA A 124 6.52 17.00 -9.87
CA ALA A 124 5.07 17.05 -10.02
C ALA A 124 4.50 18.39 -9.52
N ASP A 125 3.66 19.03 -10.33
CA ASP A 125 2.99 20.26 -9.95
C ASP A 125 1.95 20.02 -8.86
N VAL A 126 2.23 20.50 -7.65
CA VAL A 126 1.36 20.42 -6.47
C VAL A 126 1.12 21.81 -5.88
N ARG A 127 -0.04 22.03 -5.27
CA ARG A 127 -0.46 23.39 -4.85
C ARG A 127 0.14 23.86 -3.51
N GLY A 128 0.85 22.99 -2.77
CA GLY A 128 1.48 23.32 -1.48
C GLY A 128 0.51 23.35 -0.28
N GLU A 129 -0.80 23.24 -0.49
CA GLU A 129 -1.79 23.10 0.57
C GLU A 129 -1.74 21.73 1.24
N GLU A 130 -1.09 20.75 0.60
CA GLU A 130 -0.90 19.38 1.07
C GLU A 130 -0.18 19.33 2.43
N LEU A 131 0.70 20.31 2.72
CA LEU A 131 1.37 20.42 4.02
C LEU A 131 0.40 20.58 5.21
N LEU A 132 -0.82 21.07 4.97
CA LEU A 132 -1.88 21.12 5.98
C LEU A 132 -2.42 19.73 6.33
N SER A 133 -2.17 18.73 5.50
CA SER A 133 -2.59 17.35 5.75
C SER A 133 -1.65 16.58 6.69
N ILE A 134 -0.45 17.09 6.99
CA ILE A 134 0.46 16.46 7.97
C ILE A 134 -0.20 16.45 9.36
N GLY A 135 -0.34 15.27 9.94
CA GLY A 135 -1.06 15.03 11.19
C GLY A 135 -2.57 14.83 10.98
N SER A 136 -3.00 14.33 9.80
CA SER A 136 -4.38 13.91 9.52
C SER A 136 -4.45 12.42 9.16
N LEU A 137 -5.52 11.74 9.59
CA LEU A 137 -5.63 10.28 9.46
C LEU A 137 -6.02 9.86 8.05
N GLY A 138 -6.96 10.54 7.42
CA GLY A 138 -7.59 10.06 6.21
C GLY A 138 -8.74 9.11 6.48
N GLY A 139 -9.02 8.25 5.54
CA GLY A 139 -10.14 7.34 5.62
C GLY A 139 -9.90 6.01 4.92
N GLY A 140 -10.95 5.26 4.64
CA GLY A 140 -10.83 3.91 4.10
C GLY A 140 -10.29 2.92 5.13
N ASN A 141 -9.17 2.26 4.80
CA ASN A 141 -8.50 1.31 5.71
C ASN A 141 -7.61 1.98 6.77
N HIS A 142 -7.46 3.31 6.77
CA HIS A 142 -6.66 4.01 7.78
C HIS A 142 -7.31 3.93 9.16
N PHE A 143 -6.48 3.82 10.20
CA PHE A 143 -6.94 3.67 11.58
C PHE A 143 -5.91 4.18 12.60
N ILE A 144 -6.40 4.41 13.82
CA ILE A 144 -5.58 4.57 15.02
C ILE A 144 -6.08 3.54 16.02
N GLU A 145 -5.20 2.64 16.43
CA GLU A 145 -5.50 1.59 17.41
C GLU A 145 -4.64 1.73 18.65
N VAL A 146 -5.15 1.22 19.75
CA VAL A 146 -4.35 0.83 20.90
C VAL A 146 -4.51 -0.67 21.06
N ASP A 147 -3.39 -1.36 20.95
CA ASP A 147 -3.30 -2.79 21.12
C ASP A 147 -2.63 -3.14 22.44
N LYS A 148 -2.82 -4.38 22.87
CA LYS A 148 -2.24 -4.91 24.10
C LYS A 148 -1.64 -6.28 23.84
N ASP A 149 -0.41 -6.53 24.32
CA ASP A 149 0.21 -7.84 24.29
C ASP A 149 -0.20 -8.69 25.51
N ASP A 150 0.24 -9.95 25.54
CA ASP A 150 -0.01 -10.92 26.62
C ASP A 150 0.67 -10.54 27.94
N GLU A 151 1.73 -9.72 27.90
CA GLU A 151 2.37 -9.14 29.10
C GLU A 151 1.62 -7.90 29.63
N GLY A 152 0.55 -7.48 28.96
CA GLY A 152 -0.23 -6.30 29.33
C GLY A 152 0.38 -4.96 28.90
N LYS A 153 1.37 -4.93 27.99
CA LYS A 153 1.94 -3.71 27.45
C LYS A 153 1.05 -3.15 26.35
N PHE A 154 0.93 -1.83 26.31
CA PHE A 154 0.15 -1.13 25.28
C PHE A 154 1.03 -0.66 24.11
N TYR A 155 0.44 -0.69 22.94
CA TYR A 155 0.99 -0.20 21.69
C TYR A 155 -0.01 0.75 21.02
N VAL A 156 0.45 1.93 20.60
CA VAL A 156 -0.32 2.77 19.67
C VAL A 156 0.10 2.40 18.27
N VAL A 157 -0.86 2.05 17.42
CA VAL A 157 -0.65 1.72 16.00
C VAL A 157 -1.40 2.74 15.15
N ILE A 158 -0.68 3.43 14.26
CA ILE A 158 -1.23 4.46 13.37
C ILE A 158 -1.01 4.02 11.94
N HIS A 159 -2.09 3.71 11.23
CA HIS A 159 -2.09 3.39 9.79
C HIS A 159 -2.55 4.61 9.00
N SER A 160 -1.65 5.20 8.24
CA SER A 160 -1.94 6.33 7.34
C SER A 160 -0.84 6.52 6.31
N GLY A 161 -1.09 7.31 5.28
CA GLY A 161 -0.20 7.52 4.14
C GLY A 161 -0.01 8.99 3.78
N SER A 162 0.25 9.22 2.49
CA SER A 162 0.61 10.52 1.93
C SER A 162 -0.57 11.42 1.57
N ARG A 163 -1.78 11.02 1.91
CA ARG A 163 -2.98 11.82 1.71
C ARG A 163 -3.14 12.18 0.21
N HIS A 164 -3.65 13.39 -0.09
CA HIS A 164 -3.84 13.87 -1.46
C HIS A 164 -2.53 14.05 -2.22
N LEU A 165 -1.42 14.32 -1.53
CA LEU A 165 -0.12 14.49 -2.17
C LEU A 165 0.29 13.25 -2.98
N GLY A 166 0.18 12.06 -2.39
CA GLY A 166 0.49 10.81 -3.11
C GLY A 166 -0.40 10.58 -4.32
N VAL A 167 -1.69 10.94 -4.22
CA VAL A 167 -2.62 10.88 -5.38
C VAL A 167 -2.13 11.79 -6.50
N ALA A 168 -1.84 13.05 -6.19
CA ALA A 168 -1.40 14.05 -7.19
C ALA A 168 -0.10 13.61 -7.89
N VAL A 169 0.89 13.16 -7.13
CA VAL A 169 2.19 12.70 -7.68
C VAL A 169 2.02 11.42 -8.52
N CYS A 170 1.25 10.44 -8.05
CA CYS A 170 0.98 9.22 -8.80
C CYS A 170 0.25 9.53 -10.12
N GLU A 171 -0.77 10.38 -10.11
CA GLU A 171 -1.53 10.75 -11.30
C GLU A 171 -0.68 11.56 -12.29
N TYR A 172 0.14 12.48 -11.83
CA TYR A 172 1.07 13.25 -12.66
C TYR A 172 1.98 12.30 -13.46
N TRP A 173 2.68 11.40 -12.77
CA TRP A 173 3.62 10.49 -13.41
C TRP A 173 2.95 9.38 -14.24
N GLN A 174 1.77 8.90 -13.82
CA GLN A 174 1.00 7.96 -14.64
C GLN A 174 0.55 8.62 -15.96
N ASN A 175 0.18 9.90 -15.94
CA ASN A 175 -0.18 10.64 -17.16
C ASN A 175 1.03 10.82 -18.08
N ILE A 176 2.23 11.02 -17.56
CA ILE A 176 3.47 11.04 -18.36
C ILE A 176 3.71 9.66 -18.97
N ALA A 177 3.62 8.58 -18.18
CA ALA A 177 3.77 7.22 -18.67
C ALA A 177 2.80 6.87 -19.81
N ILE A 178 1.53 7.30 -19.69
CA ILE A 178 0.52 7.13 -20.76
C ILE A 178 0.95 7.85 -22.03
N LYS A 179 1.43 9.09 -21.93
CA LYS A 179 1.89 9.88 -23.10
C LYS A 179 3.11 9.25 -23.76
N ASP A 180 4.07 8.76 -22.96
CA ASP A 180 5.27 8.11 -23.49
C ASP A 180 4.95 6.79 -24.18
N CYS A 181 4.12 5.95 -23.58
CA CYS A 181 3.66 4.72 -24.23
C CYS A 181 2.81 4.99 -25.49
N ALA A 182 2.04 6.09 -25.54
CA ALA A 182 1.30 6.48 -26.74
C ALA A 182 2.23 6.86 -27.90
N LYS A 183 3.34 7.57 -27.63
CA LYS A 183 4.36 7.90 -28.66
C LYS A 183 4.94 6.65 -29.31
N LEU A 184 5.21 5.59 -28.50
CA LEU A 184 5.68 4.30 -29.05
C LEU A 184 4.66 3.69 -30.01
N THR A 185 3.37 3.83 -29.75
CA THR A 185 2.30 3.37 -30.65
C THR A 185 2.29 4.14 -31.98
N ASP A 186 2.50 5.46 -31.92
CA ASP A 186 2.58 6.31 -33.12
C ASP A 186 3.82 5.95 -33.96
N GLU A 187 4.97 5.72 -33.33
CA GLU A 187 6.19 5.24 -33.98
C GLU A 187 5.97 3.91 -34.70
N ARG A 188 5.25 2.97 -34.09
CA ARG A 188 4.83 1.72 -34.76
C ARG A 188 4.05 1.99 -36.01
N GLY A 189 3.07 2.88 -35.96
CA GLY A 189 2.26 3.28 -37.11
C GLY A 189 3.15 3.78 -38.28
N ALA A 190 4.14 4.62 -37.98
CA ALA A 190 5.11 5.12 -38.94
C ALA A 190 5.98 3.99 -39.54
N ILE A 191 6.49 3.07 -38.71
CA ILE A 191 7.25 1.91 -39.15
C ILE A 191 6.42 0.99 -40.05
N VAL A 192 5.16 0.70 -39.69
CA VAL A 192 4.25 -0.08 -40.54
C VAL A 192 4.03 0.60 -41.89
N ALA A 193 3.76 1.91 -41.90
CA ALA A 193 3.59 2.67 -43.13
C ALA A 193 4.84 2.64 -43.98
N GLN A 194 6.03 2.77 -43.39
CA GLN A 194 7.31 2.69 -44.08
C GLN A 194 7.50 1.31 -44.77
N TYR A 195 7.25 0.20 -44.06
CA TYR A 195 7.35 -1.12 -44.62
C TYR A 195 6.31 -1.40 -45.70
N LYS A 196 5.07 -0.87 -45.57
CA LYS A 196 4.06 -0.94 -46.63
C LYS A 196 4.52 -0.18 -47.89
N ASN A 197 5.11 0.99 -47.72
CA ASN A 197 5.69 1.75 -48.85
C ASN A 197 6.88 1.05 -49.52
N GLN A 198 7.58 0.16 -48.79
CA GLN A 198 8.65 -0.72 -49.34
C GLN A 198 8.07 -1.96 -50.01
N GLY A 199 6.76 -2.10 -50.12
CA GLY A 199 6.10 -3.24 -50.80
C GLY A 199 6.07 -4.53 -49.98
N LYS A 200 6.34 -4.45 -48.65
CA LYS A 200 6.26 -5.65 -47.79
C LYS A 200 4.82 -6.04 -47.54
N THR A 201 4.55 -7.35 -47.50
CA THR A 201 3.27 -7.93 -47.14
C THR A 201 2.98 -7.78 -45.66
N ASP A 202 1.69 -7.82 -45.30
CA ASP A 202 1.27 -7.76 -43.87
C ASP A 202 1.89 -8.91 -43.03
N ALA A 203 2.13 -10.07 -43.63
CA ALA A 203 2.79 -11.21 -42.97
C ALA A 203 4.27 -10.92 -42.65
N GLU A 204 5.00 -10.34 -43.60
CA GLU A 204 6.42 -9.92 -43.43
C GLU A 204 6.52 -8.79 -42.40
N ILE A 205 5.61 -7.80 -42.45
CA ILE A 205 5.56 -6.71 -41.48
C ILE A 205 5.27 -7.26 -40.08
N LYS A 206 4.33 -8.19 -39.94
CA LYS A 206 4.04 -8.85 -38.67
C LYS A 206 5.26 -9.59 -38.11
N GLN A 207 6.04 -10.27 -38.97
CA GLN A 207 7.26 -10.96 -38.55
C GLN A 207 8.35 -9.96 -38.13
N LEU A 208 8.55 -8.87 -38.89
CA LEU A 208 9.52 -7.82 -38.59
C LEU A 208 9.16 -7.06 -37.27
N LEU A 209 7.89 -6.93 -36.99
CA LEU A 209 7.40 -6.26 -35.77
C LEU A 209 7.28 -7.20 -34.59
N LYS A 210 7.62 -8.49 -34.73
CA LYS A 210 7.48 -9.46 -33.65
C LYS A 210 8.29 -9.11 -32.40
N ASP A 211 9.41 -8.42 -32.59
CA ASP A 211 10.27 -7.94 -31.50
C ASP A 211 9.86 -6.56 -30.96
N TYR A 212 8.82 -5.93 -31.55
CA TYR A 212 8.27 -4.65 -31.16
C TYR A 212 6.93 -4.78 -30.43
N ASP A 213 6.78 -5.80 -29.59
CA ASP A 213 5.51 -6.15 -28.92
C ASP A 213 5.09 -5.19 -27.77
N TYR A 214 5.88 -4.13 -27.53
CA TYR A 214 5.65 -3.14 -26.47
C TYR A 214 4.66 -2.03 -26.86
N PHE A 215 4.03 -2.11 -28.01
CA PHE A 215 3.18 -1.04 -28.55
C PHE A 215 1.72 -1.08 -28.10
N SER A 216 1.29 -2.06 -27.33
CA SER A 216 -0.09 -2.15 -26.83
C SER A 216 -0.07 -2.30 -25.33
N VAL A 217 0.24 -1.20 -24.62
CA VAL A 217 0.24 -1.16 -23.16
C VAL A 217 -1.08 -0.56 -22.69
N PRO A 218 -1.85 -1.23 -21.83
CA PRO A 218 -3.03 -0.63 -21.20
C PRO A 218 -2.65 0.66 -20.43
N LYS A 219 -3.51 1.67 -20.47
CA LYS A 219 -3.26 2.96 -19.81
C LYS A 219 -2.89 2.81 -18.33
N GLU A 220 -3.52 1.88 -17.64
CA GLU A 220 -3.28 1.57 -16.22
C GLU A 220 -1.91 0.94 -15.97
N LEU A 221 -1.31 0.32 -17.00
CA LEU A 221 -0.03 -0.37 -16.95
C LEU A 221 1.06 0.34 -17.79
N SER A 222 0.79 1.57 -18.24
CA SER A 222 1.79 2.42 -18.91
C SER A 222 2.95 2.72 -17.96
N TYR A 223 4.16 2.72 -18.48
CA TYR A 223 5.40 2.74 -17.72
C TYR A 223 6.30 3.91 -18.08
N LEU A 224 7.16 4.27 -17.15
CA LEU A 224 8.21 5.28 -17.27
C LEU A 224 9.56 4.61 -17.52
N THR A 225 10.45 5.33 -18.24
CA THR A 225 11.85 4.97 -18.48
C THR A 225 12.74 6.21 -18.44
N GLY A 226 14.08 6.01 -18.36
CA GLY A 226 15.07 7.10 -18.44
C GLY A 226 14.79 8.21 -17.43
N GLU A 227 14.90 9.46 -17.88
CA GLU A 227 14.74 10.65 -17.05
C GLU A 227 13.36 10.72 -16.33
N HIS A 228 12.29 10.25 -16.98
CA HIS A 228 10.98 10.22 -16.35
C HIS A 228 10.90 9.17 -15.22
N LEU A 229 11.59 8.04 -15.35
CA LEU A 229 11.72 7.08 -14.26
C LEU A 229 12.49 7.71 -13.08
N GLU A 230 13.61 8.35 -13.34
CA GLU A 230 14.44 9.01 -12.30
C GLU A 230 13.64 10.08 -11.57
N GLY A 231 12.91 10.92 -12.32
CA GLY A 231 12.05 11.95 -11.76
C GLY A 231 10.92 11.38 -10.89
N TYR A 232 10.32 10.26 -11.30
CA TYR A 232 9.30 9.58 -10.48
C TYR A 232 9.88 9.03 -9.19
N LEU A 233 11.07 8.41 -9.23
CA LEU A 233 11.72 7.87 -8.04
C LEU A 233 12.07 8.99 -7.05
N HIS A 234 12.54 10.13 -7.54
CA HIS A 234 12.81 11.33 -6.75
C HIS A 234 11.55 11.84 -6.03
N ASP A 235 10.47 12.08 -6.77
CA ASP A 235 9.22 12.57 -6.19
C ASP A 235 8.60 11.56 -5.20
N MET A 236 8.67 10.27 -5.53
CA MET A 236 8.17 9.21 -4.65
C MET A 236 8.91 9.20 -3.30
N GLU A 237 10.22 9.43 -3.27
CA GLU A 237 11.00 9.50 -2.02
C GLU A 237 10.55 10.67 -1.14
N ILE A 238 10.30 11.85 -1.74
CA ILE A 238 9.75 13.00 -1.03
C ILE A 238 8.38 12.67 -0.43
N VAL A 239 7.51 12.03 -1.22
CA VAL A 239 6.16 11.64 -0.77
C VAL A 239 6.20 10.60 0.35
N GLN A 240 7.15 9.65 0.33
CA GLN A 240 7.38 8.73 1.45
C GLN A 240 7.76 9.48 2.74
N GLY A 241 8.68 10.45 2.64
CA GLY A 241 9.05 11.33 3.74
C GLY A 241 7.84 12.09 4.31
N PHE A 242 6.96 12.61 3.43
CA PHE A 242 5.71 13.24 3.85
C PHE A 242 4.80 12.29 4.62
N ALA A 243 4.61 11.06 4.16
CA ALA A 243 3.78 10.07 4.83
C ALA A 243 4.33 9.69 6.22
N ALA A 244 5.65 9.58 6.37
CA ALA A 244 6.30 9.35 7.65
C ALA A 244 6.06 10.53 8.62
N GLN A 245 6.23 11.78 8.16
CA GLN A 245 5.93 12.98 8.95
C GLN A 245 4.44 13.06 9.35
N ASN A 246 3.54 12.62 8.46
CA ASN A 246 2.11 12.58 8.76
C ASN A 246 1.80 11.63 9.94
N ARG A 247 2.35 10.40 9.93
CA ARG A 247 2.17 9.45 11.04
C ARG A 247 2.82 9.95 12.34
N ALA A 248 4.03 10.47 12.25
CA ALA A 248 4.75 11.01 13.40
C ALA A 248 4.02 12.20 14.04
N ALA A 249 3.42 13.07 13.24
CA ALA A 249 2.62 14.20 13.72
C ALA A 249 1.35 13.77 14.48
N MET A 250 0.68 12.72 14.03
CA MET A 250 -0.48 12.15 14.75
C MET A 250 -0.05 11.53 16.08
N LEU A 251 1.06 10.76 16.09
CA LEU A 251 1.60 10.21 17.33
C LEU A 251 1.98 11.31 18.32
N ASP A 252 2.60 12.39 17.85
CA ASP A 252 2.98 13.53 18.67
C ASP A 252 1.77 14.17 19.38
N VAL A 253 0.66 14.36 18.66
CA VAL A 253 -0.60 14.85 19.23
C VAL A 253 -1.10 13.91 20.33
N ILE A 254 -1.16 12.60 20.05
CA ILE A 254 -1.67 11.61 21.00
C ILE A 254 -0.77 11.55 22.25
N VAL A 255 0.53 11.46 22.06
CA VAL A 255 1.51 11.39 23.16
C VAL A 255 1.40 12.60 24.07
N LYS A 256 1.34 13.81 23.51
CA LYS A 256 1.25 15.06 24.24
C LYS A 256 -0.06 15.19 25.04
N GLU A 257 -1.19 14.94 24.39
CA GLU A 257 -2.51 15.14 24.98
C GLU A 257 -2.87 14.08 26.04
N MET A 258 -2.38 12.85 25.83
CA MET A 258 -2.61 11.76 26.77
C MET A 258 -1.51 11.61 27.83
N GLY A 259 -0.41 12.34 27.73
CA GLY A 259 0.75 12.19 28.62
C GLY A 259 1.39 10.80 28.49
N PHE A 260 1.39 10.22 27.29
CA PHE A 260 1.99 8.91 27.07
C PHE A 260 3.54 8.97 27.12
N LYS A 261 4.13 7.86 27.54
CA LYS A 261 5.60 7.67 27.54
C LYS A 261 5.93 6.53 26.59
N VAL A 262 6.44 6.88 25.44
CA VAL A 262 6.92 5.93 24.42
C VAL A 262 8.27 5.37 24.85
N THR A 263 8.42 4.04 24.78
CA THR A 263 9.69 3.35 25.09
C THR A 263 10.39 2.84 23.83
N GLU A 264 9.63 2.59 22.78
CA GLU A 264 10.13 2.05 21.52
C GLU A 264 9.17 2.43 20.40
N GLN A 265 9.68 2.68 19.19
CA GLN A 265 8.85 2.87 18.01
C GLN A 265 9.54 2.31 16.77
N PHE A 266 8.75 1.85 15.80
CA PHE A 266 9.20 1.45 14.47
C PHE A 266 8.10 1.69 13.43
N GLU A 267 8.48 1.73 12.16
CA GLU A 267 7.57 1.89 11.03
C GLU A 267 7.63 0.71 10.07
N THR A 268 6.52 0.43 9.41
CA THR A 268 6.40 -0.53 8.32
C THR A 268 5.59 0.10 7.20
N ILE A 269 6.17 0.25 6.01
CA ILE A 269 5.51 0.83 4.83
C ILE A 269 5.22 -0.24 3.77
N HIS A 270 4.16 -0.03 2.95
CA HIS A 270 3.67 -1.07 2.05
C HIS A 270 3.29 -0.62 0.62
N ASN A 271 3.48 0.66 0.29
CA ASN A 271 3.29 1.20 -1.07
C ASN A 271 4.47 2.09 -1.43
N TYR A 272 5.54 1.50 -1.95
CA TYR A 272 6.77 2.24 -2.25
C TYR A 272 7.73 1.44 -3.13
N ILE A 273 8.80 2.08 -3.53
CA ILE A 273 9.98 1.43 -4.11
C ILE A 273 11.14 1.58 -3.12
N ASP A 274 11.72 0.48 -2.72
CA ASP A 274 12.98 0.43 -2.00
C ASP A 274 14.11 0.82 -2.98
N LEU A 275 14.57 2.06 -2.92
CA LEU A 275 15.56 2.61 -3.86
C LEU A 275 16.93 1.94 -3.72
N LYS A 276 17.25 1.40 -2.55
CA LYS A 276 18.52 0.72 -2.30
C LYS A 276 18.58 -0.64 -3.00
N ASN A 277 17.49 -1.38 -2.96
CA ASN A 277 17.40 -2.74 -3.48
C ASN A 277 16.61 -2.81 -4.80
N MET A 278 16.06 -1.70 -5.26
CA MET A 278 15.21 -1.59 -6.45
C MET A 278 14.06 -2.60 -6.44
N ILE A 279 13.33 -2.64 -5.32
CA ILE A 279 12.17 -3.52 -5.12
C ILE A 279 10.93 -2.66 -4.93
N LEU A 280 9.98 -2.81 -5.86
CA LEU A 280 8.64 -2.23 -5.76
C LEU A 280 7.77 -3.10 -4.85
N ARG A 281 7.01 -2.44 -3.97
CA ARG A 281 6.02 -3.06 -3.08
C ARG A 281 4.69 -2.33 -3.17
N LYS A 282 3.62 -3.07 -3.45
CA LYS A 282 2.24 -2.60 -3.40
C LYS A 282 1.39 -3.50 -2.52
N GLY A 283 1.00 -3.01 -1.34
CA GLY A 283 0.37 -3.86 -0.36
C GLY A 283 1.25 -5.05 0.03
N SER A 284 2.54 -4.81 0.10
CA SER A 284 3.54 -5.73 0.65
C SER A 284 4.60 -4.93 1.39
N ILE A 285 5.22 -5.51 2.39
CA ILE A 285 6.19 -4.86 3.27
C ILE A 285 7.59 -5.42 3.05
N SER A 286 8.60 -4.66 3.44
CA SER A 286 9.96 -5.20 3.60
C SER A 286 9.99 -6.24 4.71
N ALA A 287 10.85 -7.26 4.54
CA ALA A 287 11.12 -8.29 5.53
C ALA A 287 12.59 -8.73 5.41
N GLN A 288 13.50 -7.75 5.40
CA GLN A 288 14.94 -7.99 5.40
C GLN A 288 15.33 -8.76 6.67
N GLU A 289 16.47 -9.42 6.65
CA GLU A 289 16.96 -10.17 7.82
C GLU A 289 17.11 -9.25 9.04
N GLY A 290 16.43 -9.62 10.14
CA GLY A 290 16.43 -8.87 11.39
C GLY A 290 15.55 -7.61 11.38
N GLU A 291 14.88 -7.27 10.29
CA GLU A 291 13.98 -6.12 10.21
C GLU A 291 12.69 -6.37 11.00
N ARG A 292 12.38 -5.46 11.91
CA ARG A 292 11.13 -5.55 12.70
C ARG A 292 9.98 -4.92 11.95
N VAL A 293 8.89 -5.66 11.81
CA VAL A 293 7.72 -5.28 11.01
C VAL A 293 6.42 -5.60 11.72
N ILE A 294 5.33 -4.96 11.27
CA ILE A 294 3.97 -5.25 11.74
C ILE A 294 3.09 -5.68 10.57
N ILE A 295 2.27 -6.71 10.79
CA ILE A 295 1.28 -7.22 9.84
C ILE A 295 -0.09 -7.17 10.53
N PRO A 296 -0.94 -6.16 10.27
CA PRO A 296 -2.28 -6.05 10.85
C PRO A 296 -3.23 -7.06 10.21
N MET A 297 -4.07 -7.66 11.02
CA MET A 297 -5.11 -8.57 10.54
C MET A 297 -6.44 -7.84 10.32
N ASN A 298 -7.10 -7.45 11.40
CA ASN A 298 -8.35 -6.72 11.36
C ASN A 298 -8.63 -6.08 12.73
N MET A 299 -9.72 -5.32 12.83
CA MET A 299 -10.13 -4.56 14.04
C MET A 299 -10.37 -5.42 15.29
N LYS A 300 -10.39 -6.76 15.19
CA LYS A 300 -10.65 -7.70 16.28
C LYS A 300 -9.44 -8.55 16.63
N ASP A 301 -8.83 -9.14 15.61
CA ASP A 301 -7.77 -10.12 15.81
C ASP A 301 -6.42 -9.45 16.08
N GLY A 302 -6.27 -8.18 15.68
CA GLY A 302 -5.11 -7.35 15.97
C GLY A 302 -4.01 -7.47 14.95
N SER A 303 -2.76 -7.46 15.40
CA SER A 303 -1.58 -7.38 14.55
C SER A 303 -0.49 -8.34 15.00
N LEU A 304 0.29 -8.82 14.03
CA LEU A 304 1.49 -9.61 14.27
C LEU A 304 2.72 -8.69 14.27
N ILE A 305 3.48 -8.65 15.35
CA ILE A 305 4.82 -8.08 15.35
C ILE A 305 5.79 -9.19 14.98
N CYS A 306 6.55 -8.97 13.93
CA CYS A 306 7.41 -9.96 13.32
C CYS A 306 8.84 -9.46 13.11
N VAL A 307 9.76 -10.40 12.87
CA VAL A 307 11.11 -10.12 12.38
C VAL A 307 11.31 -10.80 11.03
N GLY A 308 11.78 -10.04 10.06
CA GLY A 308 12.09 -10.51 8.71
C GLY A 308 13.20 -11.54 8.69
N LYS A 309 13.09 -12.53 7.82
CA LYS A 309 14.08 -13.58 7.59
C LYS A 309 14.99 -13.32 6.39
N GLY A 310 14.77 -12.22 5.65
CA GLY A 310 15.56 -11.87 4.47
C GLY A 310 15.44 -12.89 3.34
N ASN A 311 14.26 -13.47 3.11
CA ASN A 311 14.08 -14.53 2.12
C ASN A 311 14.08 -13.99 0.69
N PRO A 312 15.10 -14.30 -0.16
CA PRO A 312 15.18 -13.80 -1.53
C PRO A 312 14.07 -14.35 -2.44
N ASP A 313 13.55 -15.55 -2.15
CA ASP A 313 12.43 -16.13 -2.91
C ASP A 313 11.13 -15.33 -2.75
N TRP A 314 11.04 -14.49 -1.72
CA TRP A 314 9.95 -13.57 -1.43
C TRP A 314 10.28 -12.11 -1.79
N ASN A 315 11.34 -11.86 -2.57
CA ASN A 315 11.89 -10.53 -2.79
C ASN A 315 12.12 -9.77 -1.47
N TYR A 316 12.61 -10.48 -0.42
CA TYR A 316 12.83 -9.88 0.91
C TYR A 316 11.58 -9.15 1.43
N SER A 317 10.40 -9.73 1.23
CA SER A 317 9.12 -9.09 1.48
C SER A 317 8.15 -10.02 2.21
N ALA A 318 7.12 -9.43 2.83
CA ALA A 318 6.03 -10.13 3.50
C ALA A 318 4.68 -9.48 3.16
N PRO A 319 3.53 -10.12 3.43
CA PRO A 319 2.22 -9.49 3.29
C PRO A 319 2.09 -8.28 4.20
N HIS A 320 1.32 -7.26 3.77
CA HIS A 320 1.08 -6.07 4.57
C HIS A 320 -0.10 -6.19 5.52
N GLY A 321 -0.88 -7.27 5.44
CA GLY A 321 -2.08 -7.48 6.23
C GLY A 321 -2.71 -8.84 5.98
N ALA A 322 -3.99 -9.00 6.35
CA ALA A 322 -4.71 -10.25 6.15
C ALA A 322 -5.20 -10.44 4.70
N GLY A 323 -5.39 -9.37 3.95
CA GLY A 323 -6.09 -9.42 2.67
C GLY A 323 -7.61 -9.52 2.83
N ARG A 324 -8.33 -9.13 1.79
CA ARG A 324 -9.79 -9.11 1.82
C ARG A 324 -10.38 -10.39 1.23
N LEU A 325 -11.47 -10.88 1.83
CA LEU A 325 -12.28 -11.97 1.29
C LEU A 325 -13.33 -11.48 0.30
N MET A 326 -13.73 -10.20 0.40
CA MET A 326 -14.81 -9.63 -0.40
C MET A 326 -14.53 -8.16 -0.72
N THR A 327 -15.13 -7.66 -1.79
CA THR A 327 -15.06 -6.23 -2.12
C THR A 327 -15.73 -5.37 -1.04
N ARG A 328 -15.43 -4.06 -1.03
CA ARG A 328 -16.10 -3.12 -0.12
C ARG A 328 -17.63 -3.08 -0.33
N ALA A 329 -18.07 -3.17 -1.59
CA ALA A 329 -19.48 -3.20 -1.93
C ALA A 329 -20.17 -4.48 -1.42
N ASP A 330 -19.55 -5.65 -1.63
CA ASP A 330 -20.08 -6.92 -1.15
C ASP A 330 -20.15 -6.95 0.38
N ALA A 331 -19.14 -6.45 1.07
CA ALA A 331 -19.13 -6.35 2.52
C ALA A 331 -20.29 -5.46 3.04
N LYS A 332 -20.53 -4.30 2.41
CA LYS A 332 -21.66 -3.41 2.76
C LYS A 332 -23.03 -4.07 2.53
N ASN A 333 -23.11 -4.95 1.54
CA ASN A 333 -24.38 -5.62 1.19
C ASN A 333 -24.63 -6.90 2.00
N SER A 334 -23.59 -7.60 2.44
CA SER A 334 -23.68 -8.93 3.06
C SER A 334 -23.51 -8.96 4.57
N ILE A 335 -22.76 -8.00 5.15
CA ILE A 335 -22.45 -8.01 6.57
C ILE A 335 -23.52 -7.25 7.34
N SER A 336 -24.15 -7.92 8.31
CA SER A 336 -25.15 -7.27 9.15
C SER A 336 -24.51 -6.38 10.25
N MET A 337 -25.16 -5.27 10.57
CA MET A 337 -24.73 -4.41 11.69
C MET A 337 -24.78 -5.13 13.04
N LYS A 338 -25.62 -6.17 13.16
CA LYS A 338 -25.70 -6.99 14.38
C LYS A 338 -24.41 -7.79 14.55
N ASP A 339 -23.98 -8.47 13.51
CA ASP A 339 -22.77 -9.31 13.53
C ASP A 339 -21.51 -8.45 13.68
N TYR A 340 -21.48 -7.27 13.04
CA TYR A 340 -20.37 -6.33 13.20
C TYR A 340 -20.26 -5.84 14.66
N LYS A 341 -21.37 -5.43 15.29
CA LYS A 341 -21.37 -5.03 16.71
C LYS A 341 -20.97 -6.18 17.64
N GLU A 342 -21.41 -7.41 17.33
CA GLU A 342 -21.04 -8.59 18.11
C GLU A 342 -19.53 -8.89 18.00
N ALA A 343 -18.98 -8.83 16.77
CA ALA A 343 -17.56 -9.04 16.54
C ALA A 343 -16.66 -8.05 17.28
N MET A 344 -17.13 -6.81 17.50
CA MET A 344 -16.39 -5.74 18.17
C MET A 344 -16.60 -5.68 19.69
N LYS A 345 -17.33 -6.63 20.29
CA LYS A 345 -17.49 -6.68 21.74
C LYS A 345 -16.14 -6.83 22.46
N GLY A 346 -15.96 -6.02 23.50
CA GLY A 346 -14.73 -6.00 24.30
C GLY A 346 -13.67 -5.02 23.79
N ILE A 347 -13.87 -4.41 22.62
CA ILE A 347 -12.99 -3.36 22.08
C ILE A 347 -13.71 -2.02 22.21
N TYR A 348 -13.05 -1.03 22.82
CA TYR A 348 -13.61 0.31 22.87
C TYR A 348 -13.53 0.97 21.50
N THR A 349 -14.66 1.27 20.91
CA THR A 349 -14.75 1.97 19.61
C THR A 349 -16.06 2.74 19.49
N THR A 350 -16.00 3.91 18.88
CA THR A 350 -17.17 4.73 18.52
C THR A 350 -17.44 4.73 17.02
N CYS A 351 -16.72 3.89 16.27
CA CYS A 351 -16.71 3.89 14.81
C CYS A 351 -17.53 2.75 14.18
N VAL A 352 -18.15 1.88 14.98
CA VAL A 352 -18.99 0.78 14.49
C VAL A 352 -20.31 1.34 13.94
N SER A 353 -20.35 1.53 12.63
CA SER A 353 -21.48 2.13 11.92
C SER A 353 -21.64 1.51 10.53
N PHE A 354 -22.73 1.82 9.84
CA PHE A 354 -22.94 1.38 8.45
C PHE A 354 -21.86 1.94 7.49
N ALA A 355 -21.31 3.11 7.80
CA ALA A 355 -20.25 3.72 7.01
C ALA A 355 -18.90 2.96 7.08
N THR A 356 -18.69 2.16 8.14
CA THR A 356 -17.45 1.40 8.37
C THR A 356 -17.64 -0.11 8.29
N VAL A 357 -18.83 -0.60 7.91
CA VAL A 357 -19.14 -2.05 7.88
C VAL A 357 -18.25 -2.83 6.91
N ASP A 358 -17.80 -2.19 5.85
CA ASP A 358 -16.85 -2.78 4.89
C ASP A 358 -15.43 -3.01 5.44
N GLU A 359 -15.14 -2.47 6.62
CA GLU A 359 -13.89 -2.68 7.36
C GLU A 359 -14.06 -3.65 8.55
N SER A 360 -15.25 -4.25 8.70
CA SER A 360 -15.50 -5.22 9.77
C SER A 360 -14.59 -6.45 9.67
N PRO A 361 -14.30 -7.14 10.78
CA PRO A 361 -13.42 -8.32 10.79
C PRO A 361 -13.81 -9.40 9.77
N MET A 362 -15.09 -9.58 9.51
CA MET A 362 -15.62 -10.59 8.56
C MET A 362 -15.27 -10.31 7.08
N ALA A 363 -14.79 -9.12 6.76
CA ALA A 363 -14.38 -8.77 5.40
C ALA A 363 -12.97 -9.25 5.02
N TYR A 364 -12.23 -9.80 5.99
CA TYR A 364 -10.81 -10.16 5.87
C TYR A 364 -10.57 -11.67 5.99
N LYS A 365 -9.46 -12.14 5.41
CA LYS A 365 -9.02 -13.54 5.57
C LYS A 365 -8.73 -13.84 7.05
N PRO A 366 -8.94 -15.08 7.50
CA PRO A 366 -8.61 -15.50 8.86
C PRO A 366 -7.11 -15.33 9.16
N MET A 367 -6.80 -14.89 10.38
CA MET A 367 -5.41 -14.69 10.82
C MET A 367 -4.59 -15.99 10.71
N GLU A 368 -5.18 -17.13 11.03
CA GLU A 368 -4.54 -18.45 10.99
C GLU A 368 -4.10 -18.83 9.57
N GLU A 369 -4.87 -18.44 8.54
CA GLU A 369 -4.49 -18.67 7.14
C GLU A 369 -3.19 -17.91 6.83
N ILE A 370 -3.12 -16.63 7.19
CA ILE A 370 -1.93 -15.82 6.95
C ILE A 370 -0.72 -16.34 7.74
N ILE A 371 -0.90 -16.65 9.04
CA ILE A 371 0.16 -17.19 9.88
C ILE A 371 0.76 -18.45 9.27
N SER A 372 -0.07 -19.35 8.74
CA SER A 372 0.40 -20.63 8.15
C SER A 372 1.26 -20.43 6.89
N LEU A 373 1.11 -19.29 6.19
CA LEU A 373 1.77 -19.04 4.91
C LEU A 373 3.02 -18.17 5.02
N ILE A 374 3.15 -17.35 6.09
CA ILE A 374 4.23 -16.35 6.21
C ILE A 374 5.50 -16.87 6.91
N GLU A 375 5.45 -18.08 7.45
CA GLU A 375 6.61 -18.69 8.13
C GLU A 375 7.91 -18.61 7.32
N PRO A 376 7.92 -18.81 5.98
CA PRO A 376 9.15 -18.73 5.20
C PRO A 376 9.81 -17.34 5.16
N THR A 377 9.08 -16.27 5.42
CA THR A 377 9.57 -14.89 5.25
C THR A 377 9.71 -14.08 6.55
N VAL A 378 8.96 -14.42 7.59
CA VAL A 378 9.03 -13.74 8.89
C VAL A 378 8.96 -14.72 10.06
N THR A 379 9.51 -14.31 11.20
CA THR A 379 9.28 -14.94 12.49
C THR A 379 8.36 -14.07 13.32
N ILE A 380 7.25 -14.63 13.82
CA ILE A 380 6.31 -13.91 14.68
C ILE A 380 6.93 -13.80 16.08
N GLU A 381 7.15 -12.57 16.56
CA GLU A 381 7.62 -12.31 17.93
C GLU A 381 6.47 -12.30 18.92
N LYS A 382 5.36 -11.63 18.55
CA LYS A 382 4.17 -11.54 19.39
C LYS A 382 2.92 -11.14 18.61
N ILE A 383 1.77 -11.42 19.20
CA ILE A 383 0.46 -10.94 18.73
C ILE A 383 0.00 -9.85 19.67
N ILE A 384 -0.37 -8.70 19.13
CA ILE A 384 -0.98 -7.58 19.86
C ILE A 384 -2.45 -7.48 19.47
N LYS A 385 -3.35 -7.36 20.47
CA LYS A 385 -4.81 -7.39 20.26
C LYS A 385 -5.43 -6.03 20.56
N PRO A 386 -6.36 -5.53 19.73
CA PRO A 386 -7.00 -4.24 19.92
C PRO A 386 -7.78 -4.19 21.23
N VAL A 387 -7.59 -3.11 21.96
CA VAL A 387 -8.42 -2.72 23.11
C VAL A 387 -9.15 -1.39 22.84
N TYR A 388 -8.67 -0.65 21.85
CA TYR A 388 -9.28 0.58 21.31
C TYR A 388 -9.06 0.64 19.80
N ASN A 389 -10.09 1.08 19.05
CA ASN A 389 -9.97 1.31 17.60
C ASN A 389 -10.74 2.56 17.18
N PHE A 390 -10.12 3.37 16.33
CA PHE A 390 -10.72 4.51 15.65
C PHE A 390 -10.52 4.41 14.14
N LYS A 391 -11.62 4.49 13.39
CA LYS A 391 -11.65 4.63 11.93
C LYS A 391 -12.51 5.83 11.53
N ALA A 392 -12.06 6.56 10.51
CA ALA A 392 -12.91 7.60 9.94
C ALA A 392 -14.07 6.98 9.16
N ALA A 393 -15.29 7.42 9.46
CA ALA A 393 -16.45 7.19 8.60
C ALA A 393 -16.38 8.15 7.39
N PHE A 394 -16.76 7.66 6.20
CA PHE A 394 -16.95 8.48 5.00
C PHE A 394 -18.43 8.69 4.72
#